data_7c55d6f36c806bfc0a54265376f352f2
#
_entry.id   7c55d6f36c806bfc0a54265376f352f2
#
_cell.length_a   1.000
_cell.length_b   1.000
_cell.length_c   1.000
_cell.angle_alpha   90.00
_cell.angle_beta   90.00
_cell.angle_gamma   90.00
#
_symmetry.space_group_name_H-M   'P 1'
#
loop_
_entity.id
_entity.type
_entity.pdbx_description
1 polymer ?
#
loop_
_entity_poly.entity_id
_entity_poly.type
_entity_poly.pdbx_seq_one_letter_code
_entity_poly.pdbx_strand_id
1 'polypeptide(L)'
;VSRRVAMLAFALAAVVPGAPALAAKDPPIAAWSTVEEKNLLAGKAAIQPTEGYIFLRSMGRFTGAFLRVPDEQDRADYGVVFENAFAKAEKSYAVRMKYWDAEVKFAHQRRLTPPPKPVEPKRETFPAGDIALRLHVQVGPMFLFSKSSDTEEVSYLNSVKPGTYIYYGPVFTWAYGVGGGTCYCMGSVRFEVKAGQITDLGNFLSVAADAASQPTPDLPPKVIPAAAATPTYGLPPSLASYPSARAEFHASGKVNNIYGITVSRMPPVPGVLAYRRDIAVDVATGQDAGLGLGAKPVVAALP
;
A
#
# COMPACT_ATOMS: atom_id res chain seq x y z
N VAL A 1 -63.41 -34.52 32.04
CA VAL A 1 -62.32 -35.15 31.25
C VAL A 1 -62.27 -34.43 29.86
N SER A 2 -61.40 -33.41 29.69
CA SER A 2 -61.32 -32.68 28.46
C SER A 2 -59.89 -32.93 27.85
N ARG A 3 -59.88 -33.67 26.76
CA ARG A 3 -58.66 -33.88 25.94
C ARG A 3 -58.40 -32.65 25.04
N ARG A 4 -57.27 -31.94 25.27
CA ARG A 4 -56.77 -30.93 24.37
C ARG A 4 -55.87 -31.61 23.33
N VAL A 5 -56.27 -31.56 22.07
CA VAL A 5 -55.46 -31.97 20.91
C VAL A 5 -54.57 -30.79 20.55
N ALA A 6 -53.28 -30.98 20.66
CA ALA A 6 -52.28 -30.01 20.18
C ALA A 6 -51.99 -30.27 18.70
N MET A 7 -52.36 -29.32 17.81
CA MET A 7 -51.95 -29.32 16.41
C MET A 7 -50.54 -28.75 16.31
N LEU A 8 -49.59 -29.57 15.89
CA LEU A 8 -48.27 -29.12 15.44
C LEU A 8 -48.40 -28.60 14.02
N ALA A 9 -48.21 -27.30 13.86
CA ALA A 9 -48.05 -26.70 12.54
C ALA A 9 -46.58 -26.80 12.08
N PHE A 10 -46.34 -27.62 11.07
CA PHE A 10 -45.05 -27.67 10.36
C PHE A 10 -44.98 -26.47 9.43
N ALA A 11 -44.13 -25.51 9.76
CA ALA A 11 -43.77 -24.43 8.83
C ALA A 11 -42.74 -24.95 7.80
N LEU A 12 -43.16 -25.18 6.57
CA LEU A 12 -42.27 -25.41 5.45
C LEU A 12 -41.54 -24.10 5.13
N ALA A 13 -40.27 -24.00 5.46
CA ALA A 13 -39.42 -22.89 4.98
C ALA A 13 -39.14 -23.11 3.49
N ALA A 14 -39.81 -22.34 2.65
CA ALA A 14 -39.49 -22.29 1.23
C ALA A 14 -38.11 -21.63 1.05
N VAL A 15 -37.15 -22.44 0.62
CA VAL A 15 -35.84 -21.91 0.14
C VAL A 15 -36.09 -21.19 -1.18
N VAL A 16 -36.14 -19.87 -1.13
CA VAL A 16 -36.20 -19.02 -2.32
C VAL A 16 -34.80 -19.09 -2.97
N PRO A 17 -34.66 -19.58 -4.21
CA PRO A 17 -33.36 -19.52 -4.89
C PRO A 17 -32.94 -18.05 -4.99
N GLY A 18 -31.76 -17.75 -4.45
CA GLY A 18 -31.25 -16.39 -4.32
C GLY A 18 -31.25 -15.65 -5.65
N ALA A 19 -31.89 -14.49 -5.67
CA ALA A 19 -31.74 -13.55 -6.76
C ALA A 19 -30.23 -13.27 -6.96
N PRO A 20 -29.76 -13.10 -8.21
CA PRO A 20 -28.37 -12.77 -8.46
C PRO A 20 -28.06 -11.48 -7.69
N ALA A 21 -27.15 -11.57 -6.74
CA ALA A 21 -26.69 -10.40 -5.99
C ALA A 21 -26.19 -9.38 -7.02
N LEU A 22 -26.82 -8.20 -7.06
CA LEU A 22 -26.31 -7.09 -7.82
C LEU A 22 -24.88 -6.86 -7.35
N ALA A 23 -23.92 -6.86 -8.29
CA ALA A 23 -22.52 -6.63 -7.97
C ALA A 23 -22.41 -5.35 -7.14
N ALA A 24 -21.91 -5.46 -5.92
CA ALA A 24 -21.71 -4.31 -5.07
C ALA A 24 -20.74 -3.34 -5.76
N LYS A 25 -20.95 -2.04 -5.58
CA LYS A 25 -20.00 -1.04 -6.10
C LYS A 25 -18.65 -1.27 -5.44
N ASP A 26 -17.56 -1.18 -6.24
CA ASP A 26 -16.21 -1.27 -5.69
C ASP A 26 -16.03 -0.22 -4.58
N PRO A 27 -15.55 -0.62 -3.40
CA PRO A 27 -15.22 0.32 -2.35
C PRO A 27 -14.11 1.26 -2.82
N PRO A 28 -14.10 2.51 -2.35
CA PRO A 28 -13.09 3.48 -2.74
C PRO A 28 -11.70 3.00 -2.35
N ILE A 29 -10.72 3.36 -3.15
CA ILE A 29 -9.30 3.20 -2.77
C ILE A 29 -9.05 4.10 -1.55
N ALA A 30 -8.27 3.63 -0.57
CA ALA A 30 -7.88 4.45 0.57
C ALA A 30 -7.23 5.75 0.06
N ALA A 31 -7.97 6.85 0.18
CA ALA A 31 -7.53 8.13 -0.33
C ALA A 31 -6.36 8.64 0.54
N TRP A 32 -5.34 9.13 -0.12
CA TRP A 32 -4.35 10.01 0.49
C TRP A 32 -4.35 11.34 -0.25
N SER A 33 -4.01 12.39 0.43
CA SER A 33 -3.92 13.71 -0.18
C SER A 33 -2.74 14.50 0.37
N THR A 34 -2.19 15.37 -0.46
CA THR A 34 -1.16 16.30 -0.02
C THR A 34 -1.80 17.51 0.61
N VAL A 35 -1.28 17.90 1.75
CA VAL A 35 -1.59 19.19 2.38
C VAL A 35 -0.50 20.18 2.00
N GLU A 36 -0.88 21.31 1.45
CA GLU A 36 0.04 22.41 1.15
C GLU A 36 -0.03 23.47 2.24
N GLU A 37 1.10 23.97 2.70
CA GLU A 37 1.18 24.97 3.78
C GLU A 37 0.35 26.22 3.47
N LYS A 38 0.42 26.71 2.23
CA LYS A 38 -0.35 27.89 1.81
C LYS A 38 -1.86 27.70 1.94
N ASN A 39 -2.36 26.47 1.72
CA ASN A 39 -3.78 26.14 1.84
C ASN A 39 -4.19 26.03 3.31
N LEU A 40 -3.31 25.48 4.15
CA LEU A 40 -3.52 25.42 5.60
C LEU A 40 -3.58 26.83 6.23
N LEU A 41 -2.60 27.69 5.91
CA LEU A 41 -2.54 29.06 6.40
C LEU A 41 -3.72 29.92 5.89
N ALA A 42 -4.21 29.65 4.68
CA ALA A 42 -5.38 30.34 4.14
C ALA A 42 -6.72 29.77 4.62
N GLY A 43 -6.73 28.77 5.51
CA GLY A 43 -7.94 28.11 6.01
C GLY A 43 -8.68 27.28 4.94
N LYS A 44 -8.03 26.99 3.79
CA LYS A 44 -8.60 26.15 2.70
C LYS A 44 -8.40 24.67 2.94
N ALA A 45 -7.46 24.30 3.81
CA ALA A 45 -7.24 22.95 4.30
C ALA A 45 -7.23 22.96 5.82
N ALA A 46 -7.58 21.84 6.44
CA ALA A 46 -7.56 21.67 7.89
C ALA A 46 -7.10 20.27 8.25
N ILE A 47 -6.47 20.13 9.40
CA ILE A 47 -6.14 18.81 9.97
C ILE A 47 -7.43 18.21 10.53
N GLN A 48 -7.84 17.07 9.98
CA GLN A 48 -9.10 16.40 10.34
C GLN A 48 -8.85 15.41 11.49
N PRO A 49 -9.75 15.31 12.47
CA PRO A 49 -9.58 14.44 13.63
C PRO A 49 -9.67 12.94 13.28
N THR A 50 -10.26 12.60 12.13
CA THR A 50 -10.43 11.21 11.67
C THR A 50 -9.31 10.71 10.76
N GLU A 51 -8.49 11.63 10.26
CA GLU A 51 -7.35 11.31 9.39
C GLU A 51 -6.05 11.29 10.19
N GLY A 52 -5.08 10.52 9.73
CA GLY A 52 -3.71 10.59 10.19
C GLY A 52 -2.87 11.42 9.25
N TYR A 53 -1.71 11.86 9.69
CA TYR A 53 -0.83 12.68 8.87
C TYR A 53 0.60 12.20 8.95
N ILE A 54 1.25 12.10 7.80
CA ILE A 54 2.68 11.78 7.69
C ILE A 54 3.41 13.06 7.30
N PHE A 55 4.28 13.54 8.18
CA PHE A 55 5.16 14.66 7.91
C PHE A 55 6.60 14.17 7.77
N LEU A 56 7.28 14.62 6.73
CA LEU A 56 8.71 14.40 6.55
C LEU A 56 9.38 15.61 5.91
N ARG A 57 10.67 15.73 6.13
CA ARG A 57 11.52 16.74 5.49
C ARG A 57 12.79 16.15 4.93
N SER A 58 13.37 16.82 3.96
CA SER A 58 14.59 16.40 3.27
C SER A 58 15.39 17.60 2.80
N MET A 59 16.70 17.46 2.75
CA MET A 59 17.57 18.36 2.03
C MET A 59 17.48 18.02 0.55
N GLY A 60 16.81 18.89 -0.21
CA GLY A 60 16.48 18.64 -1.61
C GLY A 60 15.23 17.76 -1.79
N ARG A 61 14.93 17.47 -3.05
CA ARG A 61 13.71 16.73 -3.41
C ARG A 61 13.80 15.27 -2.98
N PHE A 62 12.80 14.82 -2.26
CA PHE A 62 12.61 13.43 -1.87
C PHE A 62 11.53 12.77 -2.73
N THR A 63 11.70 11.50 -3.03
CA THR A 63 10.67 10.65 -3.62
C THR A 63 10.61 9.34 -2.86
N GLY A 64 9.42 8.87 -2.59
CA GLY A 64 9.24 7.61 -1.89
C GLY A 64 7.80 7.14 -1.86
N ALA A 65 7.61 5.90 -1.49
CA ALA A 65 6.31 5.32 -1.28
C ALA A 65 6.21 4.64 0.09
N PHE A 66 5.02 4.67 0.64
CA PHE A 66 4.65 3.93 1.85
C PHE A 66 3.54 2.96 1.51
N LEU A 67 3.54 1.80 2.16
CA LEU A 67 2.46 0.83 2.11
C LEU A 67 1.79 0.77 3.47
N ARG A 68 0.48 1.01 3.50
CA ARG A 68 -0.30 0.77 4.70
C ARG A 68 -0.49 -0.72 4.90
N VAL A 69 -0.28 -1.20 6.11
CA VAL A 69 -0.61 -2.58 6.50
C VAL A 69 -2.13 -2.74 6.50
N PRO A 70 -2.71 -3.68 5.72
CA PRO A 70 -4.15 -3.84 5.64
C PRO A 70 -4.75 -4.19 7.01
N ASP A 71 -5.78 -3.45 7.42
CA ASP A 71 -6.64 -3.84 8.52
C ASP A 71 -7.74 -4.80 8.05
N GLU A 72 -8.67 -5.16 8.94
CA GLU A 72 -9.77 -6.06 8.63
C GLU A 72 -10.73 -5.46 7.60
N GLN A 73 -11.02 -4.15 7.70
CA GLN A 73 -11.87 -3.45 6.75
C GLN A 73 -11.23 -3.39 5.36
N ASP A 74 -9.92 -3.13 5.27
CA ASP A 74 -9.22 -3.12 3.98
C ASP A 74 -9.29 -4.50 3.29
N ARG A 75 -9.19 -5.58 4.07
CA ARG A 75 -9.32 -6.94 3.53
C ARG A 75 -10.74 -7.25 3.07
N ALA A 76 -11.74 -6.82 3.83
CA ALA A 76 -13.15 -6.96 3.45
C ALA A 76 -13.44 -6.19 2.15
N ASP A 77 -13.00 -4.94 2.07
CA ASP A 77 -13.14 -4.10 0.88
C ASP A 77 -12.45 -4.71 -0.34
N TYR A 78 -11.24 -5.25 -0.14
CA TYR A 78 -10.53 -5.96 -1.20
C TYR A 78 -11.27 -7.23 -1.65
N GLY A 79 -11.91 -7.94 -0.73
CA GLY A 79 -12.77 -9.08 -1.05
C GLY A 79 -13.87 -8.70 -2.03
N VAL A 80 -14.57 -7.59 -1.82
CA VAL A 80 -15.60 -7.07 -2.75
C VAL A 80 -15.00 -6.78 -4.13
N VAL A 81 -13.83 -6.14 -4.18
CA VAL A 81 -13.13 -5.84 -5.43
C VAL A 81 -12.76 -7.11 -6.20
N PHE A 82 -12.26 -8.12 -5.47
CA PHE A 82 -11.91 -9.42 -6.04
C PHE A 82 -13.14 -10.08 -6.67
N GLU A 83 -14.26 -10.16 -5.94
CA GLU A 83 -15.49 -10.77 -6.43
C GLU A 83 -16.03 -10.08 -7.69
N ASN A 84 -16.04 -8.75 -7.69
CA ASN A 84 -16.48 -7.97 -8.84
C ASN A 84 -15.59 -8.19 -10.06
N ALA A 85 -14.27 -8.22 -9.86
CA ALA A 85 -13.30 -8.45 -10.92
C ALA A 85 -13.42 -9.87 -11.48
N PHE A 86 -13.58 -10.86 -10.62
CA PHE A 86 -13.75 -12.27 -10.99
C PHE A 86 -15.06 -12.47 -11.79
N ALA A 87 -16.18 -11.98 -11.30
CA ALA A 87 -17.47 -12.04 -12.00
C ALA A 87 -17.43 -11.35 -13.37
N LYS A 88 -16.70 -10.23 -13.50
CA LYS A 88 -16.46 -9.59 -14.79
C LYS A 88 -15.63 -10.46 -15.73
N ALA A 89 -14.62 -11.14 -15.20
CA ALA A 89 -13.77 -12.05 -15.99
C ALA A 89 -14.57 -13.27 -16.48
N GLU A 90 -15.44 -13.85 -15.65
CA GLU A 90 -16.35 -14.95 -16.05
C GLU A 90 -17.30 -14.52 -17.17
N LYS A 91 -17.94 -13.35 -17.02
CA LYS A 91 -18.79 -12.79 -18.11
C LYS A 91 -18.01 -12.58 -19.41
N SER A 92 -16.79 -12.03 -19.30
CA SER A 92 -15.91 -11.84 -20.46
C SER A 92 -15.50 -13.17 -21.10
N TYR A 93 -15.23 -14.20 -20.29
CA TYR A 93 -14.92 -15.54 -20.76
C TYR A 93 -16.11 -16.13 -21.55
N ALA A 94 -17.33 -16.05 -21.01
CA ALA A 94 -18.54 -16.55 -21.68
C ALA A 94 -18.74 -15.89 -23.05
N VAL A 95 -18.48 -14.58 -23.17
CA VAL A 95 -18.54 -13.86 -24.44
C VAL A 95 -17.45 -14.35 -25.41
N ARG A 96 -16.20 -14.45 -24.93
CA ARG A 96 -15.08 -14.94 -25.75
C ARG A 96 -15.30 -16.36 -26.25
N MET A 97 -15.92 -17.22 -25.44
CA MET A 97 -16.26 -18.58 -25.85
C MET A 97 -17.25 -18.62 -27.02
N LYS A 98 -18.26 -17.74 -27.00
CA LYS A 98 -19.21 -17.63 -28.14
C LYS A 98 -18.50 -17.23 -29.45
N TYR A 99 -17.59 -16.26 -29.38
CA TYR A 99 -16.80 -15.87 -30.57
C TYR A 99 -15.85 -16.96 -31.01
N TRP A 100 -15.17 -17.62 -30.05
CA TRP A 100 -14.28 -18.74 -30.38
C TRP A 100 -15.00 -19.89 -31.09
N ASP A 101 -16.19 -20.30 -30.65
CA ASP A 101 -17.00 -21.30 -31.28
C ASP A 101 -17.32 -20.95 -32.75
N ALA A 102 -17.61 -19.69 -33.03
CA ALA A 102 -17.86 -19.18 -34.36
C ALA A 102 -16.57 -19.21 -35.22
N GLU A 103 -15.44 -18.77 -34.65
CA GLU A 103 -14.14 -18.76 -35.32
C GLU A 103 -13.64 -20.18 -35.62
N VAL A 104 -13.84 -21.13 -34.74
CA VAL A 104 -13.52 -22.56 -34.97
C VAL A 104 -14.33 -23.11 -36.12
N LYS A 105 -15.64 -22.87 -36.17
CA LYS A 105 -16.49 -23.29 -37.31
C LYS A 105 -16.01 -22.68 -38.62
N PHE A 106 -15.68 -21.40 -38.62
CA PHE A 106 -15.15 -20.70 -39.78
C PHE A 106 -13.79 -21.28 -40.22
N ALA A 107 -12.87 -21.54 -39.30
CA ALA A 107 -11.57 -22.11 -39.57
C ALA A 107 -11.71 -23.51 -40.22
N HIS A 108 -12.59 -24.37 -39.70
CA HIS A 108 -12.87 -25.69 -40.27
C HIS A 108 -13.41 -25.58 -41.69
N GLN A 109 -14.35 -24.68 -41.97
CA GLN A 109 -14.89 -24.47 -43.31
C GLN A 109 -13.82 -24.03 -44.33
N ARG A 110 -12.85 -23.23 -43.85
CA ARG A 110 -11.76 -22.69 -44.67
C ARG A 110 -10.50 -23.54 -44.66
N ARG A 111 -10.48 -24.67 -43.94
CA ARG A 111 -9.30 -25.52 -43.72
C ARG A 111 -8.12 -24.78 -43.11
N LEU A 112 -8.42 -23.82 -42.20
CA LEU A 112 -7.45 -23.05 -41.43
C LEU A 112 -7.27 -23.71 -40.05
N THR A 113 -6.14 -23.40 -39.39
CA THR A 113 -5.91 -23.81 -38.02
C THR A 113 -6.85 -23.01 -37.11
N PRO A 114 -7.66 -23.66 -36.23
CA PRO A 114 -8.51 -22.97 -35.30
C PRO A 114 -7.68 -22.15 -34.28
N PRO A 115 -8.21 -21.00 -33.80
CA PRO A 115 -7.57 -20.24 -32.75
C PRO A 115 -7.54 -21.03 -31.42
N PRO A 116 -6.60 -20.74 -30.52
CA PRO A 116 -6.53 -21.39 -29.22
C PRO A 116 -7.79 -21.08 -28.38
N LYS A 117 -8.25 -22.10 -27.66
CA LYS A 117 -9.41 -21.95 -26.77
C LYS A 117 -9.13 -20.90 -25.67
N PRO A 118 -10.06 -20.00 -25.40
CA PRO A 118 -9.94 -19.06 -24.27
C PRO A 118 -9.72 -19.80 -22.95
N VAL A 119 -8.85 -19.25 -22.11
CA VAL A 119 -8.59 -19.80 -20.78
C VAL A 119 -9.71 -19.38 -19.84
N GLU A 120 -10.29 -20.36 -19.15
CA GLU A 120 -11.30 -20.13 -18.12
C GLU A 120 -10.68 -19.48 -16.87
N PRO A 121 -11.25 -18.42 -16.33
CA PRO A 121 -10.78 -17.83 -15.09
C PRO A 121 -11.02 -18.82 -13.94
N LYS A 122 -9.98 -19.09 -13.16
CA LYS A 122 -10.08 -19.93 -11.94
C LYS A 122 -9.86 -19.04 -10.72
N ARG A 123 -10.74 -19.16 -9.75
CA ARG A 123 -10.74 -18.33 -8.54
C ARG A 123 -9.39 -18.37 -7.80
N GLU A 124 -8.79 -19.56 -7.71
CA GLU A 124 -7.55 -19.80 -6.95
C GLU A 124 -6.32 -19.14 -7.60
N THR A 125 -6.39 -18.87 -8.90
CA THR A 125 -5.27 -18.30 -9.66
C THR A 125 -5.62 -16.97 -10.32
N PHE A 126 -6.79 -16.40 -9.99
CA PHE A 126 -7.25 -15.17 -10.62
C PHE A 126 -6.40 -13.97 -10.20
N PRO A 127 -5.81 -13.23 -11.15
CA PRO A 127 -4.93 -12.12 -10.86
C PRO A 127 -5.74 -10.84 -10.58
N ALA A 128 -6.33 -10.71 -9.39
CA ALA A 128 -7.06 -9.50 -8.99
C ALA A 128 -6.15 -8.31 -8.64
N GLY A 129 -4.83 -8.51 -8.67
CA GLY A 129 -3.83 -7.54 -8.21
C GLY A 129 -3.49 -7.71 -6.73
N ASP A 130 -2.51 -6.95 -6.26
CA ASP A 130 -2.13 -6.94 -4.83
C ASP A 130 -2.95 -5.89 -4.08
N ILE A 131 -3.45 -6.23 -2.88
CA ILE A 131 -4.16 -5.30 -2.01
C ILE A 131 -3.31 -4.06 -1.71
N ALA A 132 -2.00 -4.19 -1.64
CA ALA A 132 -1.08 -3.09 -1.37
C ALA A 132 -1.13 -1.98 -2.43
N LEU A 133 -1.51 -2.31 -3.69
CA LEU A 133 -1.74 -1.30 -4.74
C LEU A 133 -2.90 -0.34 -4.40
N ARG A 134 -3.79 -0.71 -3.51
CA ARG A 134 -4.92 0.11 -3.05
C ARG A 134 -4.58 0.91 -1.79
N LEU A 135 -3.46 0.60 -1.14
CA LEU A 135 -3.09 1.11 0.19
C LEU A 135 -1.75 1.86 0.17
N HIS A 136 -1.23 2.18 -1.01
CA HIS A 136 0.02 2.93 -1.13
C HIS A 136 -0.19 4.43 -0.95
N VAL A 137 0.82 5.08 -0.42
CA VAL A 137 0.93 6.54 -0.31
C VAL A 137 2.23 6.96 -0.98
N GLN A 138 2.17 7.96 -1.84
CA GLN A 138 3.35 8.47 -2.53
C GLN A 138 3.73 9.84 -2.01
N VAL A 139 5.02 10.06 -1.91
CA VAL A 139 5.63 11.34 -1.60
C VAL A 139 6.59 11.68 -2.72
N GLY A 140 6.50 12.86 -3.26
CA GLY A 140 7.34 13.25 -4.36
C GLY A 140 7.38 14.75 -4.61
N PRO A 141 8.25 15.20 -5.52
CA PRO A 141 8.53 16.63 -5.71
C PRO A 141 7.32 17.47 -6.16
N MET A 142 6.26 16.85 -6.64
CA MET A 142 5.00 17.54 -7.00
C MET A 142 4.05 17.71 -5.80
N PHE A 143 4.38 17.13 -4.63
CA PHE A 143 3.51 17.00 -3.47
C PHE A 143 4.11 17.68 -2.23
N LEU A 144 4.70 18.87 -2.42
CA LEU A 144 5.35 19.61 -1.33
C LEU A 144 4.33 20.20 -0.36
N PHE A 145 4.61 20.10 0.93
CA PHE A 145 3.98 20.92 1.95
C PHE A 145 4.55 22.33 1.87
N SER A 146 5.87 22.47 2.05
CA SER A 146 6.57 23.75 1.88
C SER A 146 8.02 23.55 1.41
N LYS A 147 8.63 24.65 0.99
CA LYS A 147 10.04 24.74 0.65
C LYS A 147 10.63 25.94 1.36
N SER A 148 11.75 25.75 2.06
CA SER A 148 12.50 26.87 2.66
C SER A 148 13.02 27.81 1.59
N SER A 149 12.96 29.12 1.85
CA SER A 149 13.61 30.14 1.01
C SER A 149 15.12 30.22 1.22
N ASP A 150 15.57 29.85 2.41
CA ASP A 150 16.94 30.09 2.87
C ASP A 150 17.84 28.86 2.76
N THR A 151 17.21 27.70 2.61
CA THR A 151 17.89 26.40 2.50
C THR A 151 17.29 25.58 1.36
N GLU A 152 17.92 24.48 1.04
CA GLU A 152 17.34 23.51 0.09
C GLU A 152 16.33 22.57 0.78
N GLU A 153 15.99 22.82 2.05
CA GLU A 153 15.06 21.98 2.78
C GLU A 153 13.65 22.06 2.16
N VAL A 154 13.08 20.90 1.93
CA VAL A 154 11.69 20.72 1.50
C VAL A 154 10.97 19.84 2.50
N SER A 155 9.68 20.09 2.68
CA SER A 155 8.84 19.28 3.55
C SER A 155 7.60 18.77 2.82
N TYR A 156 7.06 17.68 3.34
CA TYR A 156 5.91 16.98 2.80
C TYR A 156 4.93 16.69 3.95
N LEU A 157 3.64 16.88 3.70
CA LEU A 157 2.57 16.53 4.61
C LEU A 157 1.47 15.83 3.81
N ASN A 158 1.25 14.56 4.13
CA ASN A 158 0.21 13.76 3.51
C ASN A 158 -0.85 13.39 4.54
N SER A 159 -2.11 13.70 4.23
CA SER A 159 -3.26 13.12 4.91
C SER A 159 -3.45 11.68 4.45
N VAL A 160 -3.64 10.76 5.39
CA VAL A 160 -3.73 9.34 5.15
C VAL A 160 -4.73 8.67 6.11
N LYS A 161 -5.24 7.50 5.76
CA LYS A 161 -6.01 6.66 6.70
C LYS A 161 -5.09 6.23 7.87
N PRO A 162 -5.51 6.34 9.14
CA PRO A 162 -4.71 5.87 10.27
C PRO A 162 -4.34 4.39 10.17
N GLY A 163 -3.19 4.00 10.74
CA GLY A 163 -2.71 2.63 10.77
C GLY A 163 -1.18 2.52 10.68
N THR A 164 -0.69 1.30 10.52
CA THR A 164 0.74 1.02 10.37
C THR A 164 1.17 1.21 8.92
N TYR A 165 2.27 1.90 8.72
CA TYR A 165 2.87 2.16 7.41
C TYR A 165 4.28 1.58 7.32
N ILE A 166 4.61 1.00 6.17
CA ILE A 166 5.93 0.47 5.84
C ILE A 166 6.54 1.39 4.79
N TYR A 167 7.76 1.83 4.97
CA TYR A 167 8.50 2.53 3.93
C TYR A 167 8.87 1.54 2.83
N TYR A 168 8.24 1.68 1.67
CA TYR A 168 8.45 0.79 0.53
C TYR A 168 9.80 1.03 -0.15
N GLY A 169 10.25 2.28 -0.17
CA GLY A 169 11.53 2.66 -0.74
C GLY A 169 11.45 3.93 -1.62
N PRO A 170 12.58 4.35 -2.17
CA PRO A 170 12.63 5.49 -3.10
C PRO A 170 12.01 5.09 -4.44
N VAL A 171 10.78 5.55 -4.66
CA VAL A 171 9.98 5.28 -5.87
C VAL A 171 9.57 6.61 -6.47
N PHE A 172 9.75 6.77 -7.78
CA PHE A 172 9.24 7.91 -8.51
C PHE A 172 8.19 7.48 -9.53
N THR A 173 7.19 8.32 -9.68
CA THR A 173 6.06 8.08 -10.56
C THR A 173 5.99 9.13 -11.64
N TRP A 174 5.52 8.72 -12.80
CA TRP A 174 5.15 9.58 -13.91
C TRP A 174 3.62 9.69 -13.97
N ALA A 175 3.12 10.58 -14.79
CA ALA A 175 1.68 10.74 -15.00
C ALA A 175 0.94 9.44 -15.40
N TYR A 176 1.67 8.46 -15.92
CA TYR A 176 1.11 7.19 -16.41
C TYR A 176 1.48 5.96 -15.57
N GLY A 177 2.02 6.16 -14.37
CA GLY A 177 2.36 5.04 -13.47
C GLY A 177 3.73 5.18 -12.79
N VAL A 178 4.22 4.07 -12.24
CA VAL A 178 5.54 4.04 -11.62
C VAL A 178 6.62 4.10 -12.69
N GLY A 179 7.46 5.15 -12.63
CA GLY A 179 8.56 5.34 -13.57
C GLY A 179 9.79 4.51 -13.23
N GLY A 180 9.98 4.17 -11.97
CA GLY A 180 11.13 3.40 -11.51
C GLY A 180 11.44 3.62 -10.04
N GLY A 181 12.59 3.10 -9.60
CA GLY A 181 13.05 3.21 -8.23
C GLY A 181 13.49 1.89 -7.65
N THR A 182 13.60 1.86 -6.33
CA THR A 182 14.01 0.69 -5.58
C THR A 182 12.97 0.33 -4.53
N CYS A 183 12.53 -0.92 -4.55
CA CYS A 183 11.73 -1.50 -3.48
C CYS A 183 12.66 -2.01 -2.37
N TYR A 184 12.47 -1.58 -1.15
CA TYR A 184 13.09 -2.21 0.03
C TYR A 184 12.31 -3.47 0.45
N CYS A 185 11.97 -4.26 -0.51
CA CYS A 185 11.14 -5.46 -0.38
C CYS A 185 11.77 -6.57 0.45
N MET A 186 13.08 -6.52 0.65
CA MET A 186 13.80 -7.52 1.46
C MET A 186 13.97 -7.11 2.92
N GLY A 187 13.41 -5.98 3.31
CA GLY A 187 13.44 -5.42 4.67
C GLY A 187 13.53 -3.92 4.66
N SER A 188 12.75 -3.29 5.53
CA SER A 188 12.60 -1.84 5.65
C SER A 188 12.21 -1.46 7.08
N VAL A 189 11.63 -0.28 7.25
CA VAL A 189 11.10 0.21 8.53
C VAL A 189 9.59 0.43 8.44
N ARG A 190 8.92 0.33 9.60
CA ARG A 190 7.50 0.62 9.77
C ARG A 190 7.31 1.58 10.93
N PHE A 191 6.18 2.29 10.90
CA PHE A 191 5.76 3.22 11.95
C PHE A 191 4.24 3.30 12.00
N GLU A 192 3.70 3.82 13.09
CA GLU A 192 2.26 3.97 13.28
C GLU A 192 1.82 5.42 13.04
N VAL A 193 0.66 5.57 12.39
CA VAL A 193 -0.03 6.86 12.17
C VAL A 193 -1.37 6.82 12.88
N LYS A 194 -1.57 7.75 13.82
CA LYS A 194 -2.80 7.86 14.63
C LYS A 194 -3.76 8.90 14.05
N ALA A 195 -5.05 8.68 14.27
CA ALA A 195 -6.09 9.64 13.88
C ALA A 195 -5.91 10.98 14.63
N GLY A 196 -6.14 12.10 13.92
CA GLY A 196 -6.04 13.45 14.46
C GLY A 196 -4.63 13.91 14.82
N GLN A 197 -3.59 13.16 14.41
CA GLN A 197 -2.21 13.42 14.81
C GLN A 197 -1.27 13.46 13.61
N ILE A 198 -0.28 14.35 13.67
CA ILE A 198 0.83 14.41 12.73
C ILE A 198 1.95 13.50 13.25
N THR A 199 2.28 12.47 12.47
CA THR A 199 3.44 11.61 12.72
C THR A 199 4.67 12.23 12.05
N ASP A 200 5.59 12.76 12.86
CA ASP A 200 6.81 13.42 12.39
C ASP A 200 7.91 12.39 12.14
N LEU A 201 8.23 12.16 10.87
CA LEU A 201 9.34 11.32 10.44
C LEU A 201 10.67 12.11 10.41
N GLY A 202 10.62 13.43 10.57
CA GLY A 202 11.78 14.29 10.41
C GLY A 202 12.46 14.09 9.05
N ASN A 203 13.80 14.08 9.05
CA ASN A 203 14.60 13.72 7.87
C ASN A 203 15.15 12.29 7.93
N PHE A 204 14.60 11.40 8.77
CA PHE A 204 15.08 10.05 9.00
C PHE A 204 15.31 9.26 7.71
N LEU A 205 14.35 9.29 6.78
CA LEU A 205 14.42 8.52 5.54
C LEU A 205 15.50 9.03 4.58
N SER A 206 15.74 10.34 4.57
CA SER A 206 16.81 10.95 3.75
C SER A 206 18.18 10.60 4.32
N VAL A 207 18.35 10.67 5.64
CA VAL A 207 19.60 10.29 6.32
C VAL A 207 19.89 8.81 6.10
N ALA A 208 18.89 7.95 6.22
CA ALA A 208 19.05 6.50 5.99
C ALA A 208 19.38 6.19 4.52
N ALA A 209 18.81 6.92 3.56
CA ALA A 209 19.11 6.76 2.14
C ALA A 209 20.52 7.24 1.80
N ASP A 210 20.96 8.35 2.38
CA ASP A 210 22.34 8.85 2.18
C ASP A 210 23.38 7.90 2.76
N ALA A 211 23.13 7.28 3.91
CA ALA A 211 23.98 6.24 4.47
C ALA A 211 24.07 4.99 3.59
N ALA A 212 23.06 4.78 2.74
CA ALA A 212 22.97 3.68 1.78
C ALA A 212 23.74 3.92 0.49
N SER A 213 24.10 5.14 0.18
CA SER A 213 24.85 5.47 -1.03
C SER A 213 26.20 4.75 -0.97
N GLN A 214 26.22 3.51 -1.44
CA GLN A 214 27.47 2.74 -1.60
C GLN A 214 28.39 3.55 -2.51
N PRO A 215 29.69 3.66 -2.17
CA PRO A 215 30.63 4.27 -3.08
C PRO A 215 30.59 3.49 -4.40
N THR A 216 30.22 4.14 -5.48
CA THR A 216 30.54 3.63 -6.80
C THR A 216 32.05 3.51 -6.87
N PRO A 217 32.64 2.45 -7.47
CA PRO A 217 34.08 2.20 -7.47
C PRO A 217 34.93 3.41 -7.92
N ASP A 218 34.33 4.33 -8.68
CA ASP A 218 35.01 5.47 -9.30
C ASP A 218 34.77 6.81 -8.58
N LEU A 219 33.99 6.87 -7.50
CA LEU A 219 33.76 8.08 -6.74
C LEU A 219 34.28 7.93 -5.31
N PRO A 220 35.00 8.95 -4.78
CA PRO A 220 35.42 8.89 -3.38
C PRO A 220 34.18 8.78 -2.49
N PRO A 221 34.28 7.99 -1.39
CA PRO A 221 33.16 7.84 -0.46
C PRO A 221 32.74 9.21 0.04
N LYS A 222 31.43 9.54 -0.13
CA LYS A 222 30.84 10.75 0.45
C LYS A 222 30.91 10.59 1.97
N VAL A 223 31.88 11.23 2.59
CA VAL A 223 31.97 11.26 4.05
C VAL A 223 30.83 12.16 4.55
N ILE A 224 29.76 11.54 5.05
CA ILE A 224 28.68 12.27 5.73
C ILE A 224 29.23 12.58 7.13
N PRO A 225 29.31 13.87 7.52
CA PRO A 225 29.69 14.22 8.89
C PRO A 225 28.75 13.51 9.89
N ALA A 226 29.29 13.02 11.00
CA ALA A 226 28.51 12.29 12.00
C ALA A 226 27.29 13.08 12.52
N ALA A 227 27.39 14.40 12.58
CA ALA A 227 26.28 15.31 12.93
C ALA A 227 25.16 15.32 11.87
N ALA A 228 25.49 15.12 10.59
CA ALA A 228 24.50 15.03 9.51
C ALA A 228 23.86 13.64 9.40
N ALA A 229 24.46 12.62 10.06
CA ALA A 229 23.93 11.27 10.11
C ALA A 229 22.86 11.06 11.19
N THR A 230 22.63 12.06 12.04
CA THR A 230 21.59 11.99 13.09
C THR A 230 20.29 12.60 12.57
N PRO A 231 19.18 11.83 12.55
CA PRO A 231 17.90 12.36 12.13
C PRO A 231 17.45 13.55 13.01
N THR A 232 16.94 14.58 12.37
CA THR A 232 16.35 15.74 13.05
C THR A 232 14.84 15.71 12.89
N TYR A 233 14.14 16.12 13.96
CA TYR A 233 12.69 16.12 14.06
C TYR A 233 12.19 17.52 14.40
N GLY A 234 10.91 17.75 14.26
CA GLY A 234 10.23 18.98 14.59
C GLY A 234 9.38 19.49 13.43
N LEU A 235 8.24 20.05 13.77
CA LEU A 235 7.30 20.60 12.80
C LEU A 235 7.62 22.08 12.53
N PRO A 236 7.27 22.60 11.34
CA PRO A 236 7.34 24.03 11.08
C PRO A 236 6.31 24.79 11.93
N PRO A 237 6.48 26.11 12.13
CA PRO A 237 5.57 26.92 12.94
C PRO A 237 4.10 26.83 12.52
N SER A 238 3.83 26.66 11.24
CA SER A 238 2.47 26.49 10.69
C SER A 238 1.75 25.23 11.18
N LEU A 239 2.49 24.23 11.69
CA LEU A 239 1.96 22.98 12.22
C LEU A 239 2.09 22.87 13.75
N ALA A 240 2.73 23.82 14.44
CA ALA A 240 3.06 23.71 15.85
C ALA A 240 1.84 23.62 16.79
N SER A 241 0.66 24.10 16.36
CA SER A 241 -0.57 24.05 17.16
C SER A 241 -1.32 22.72 17.05
N TYR A 242 -0.93 21.83 16.13
CA TYR A 242 -1.63 20.57 15.92
C TYR A 242 -1.02 19.43 16.76
N PRO A 243 -1.83 18.46 17.21
CA PRO A 243 -1.32 17.28 17.88
C PRO A 243 -0.28 16.55 17.01
N SER A 244 0.88 16.27 17.60
CA SER A 244 1.95 15.60 16.87
C SER A 244 2.74 14.66 17.76
N ALA A 245 3.34 13.65 17.14
CA ALA A 245 4.30 12.78 17.79
C ALA A 245 5.43 12.44 16.80
N ARG A 246 6.62 12.28 17.35
CA ARG A 246 7.74 11.72 16.60
C ARG A 246 7.42 10.26 16.24
N ALA A 247 7.76 9.85 15.01
CA ALA A 247 7.62 8.47 14.58
C ALA A 247 8.52 7.54 15.42
N GLU A 248 7.94 6.47 15.91
CA GLU A 248 8.67 5.32 16.47
C GLU A 248 8.87 4.32 15.36
N PHE A 249 10.12 4.16 14.93
CA PHE A 249 10.44 3.25 13.85
C PHE A 249 10.77 1.86 14.39
N HIS A 250 10.23 0.86 13.73
CA HIS A 250 10.49 -0.56 13.94
C HIS A 250 10.93 -1.21 12.64
N ALA A 251 11.67 -2.30 12.72
CA ALA A 251 11.98 -3.06 11.52
C ALA A 251 10.71 -3.66 10.89
N SER A 252 10.70 -3.72 9.56
CA SER A 252 9.71 -4.43 8.77
C SER A 252 10.37 -5.50 7.93
N GLY A 253 9.77 -6.67 7.88
CA GLY A 253 10.21 -7.78 7.06
C GLY A 253 9.89 -7.61 5.57
N LYS A 254 9.84 -8.74 4.85
CA LYS A 254 9.64 -8.76 3.40
C LYS A 254 8.25 -8.27 3.00
N VAL A 255 8.22 -7.51 1.91
CA VAL A 255 6.98 -7.07 1.23
C VAL A 255 7.03 -7.47 -0.25
N ASN A 256 5.88 -7.53 -0.91
CA ASN A 256 5.79 -7.81 -2.33
C ASN A 256 6.35 -6.66 -3.17
N ASN A 257 7.02 -7.00 -4.27
CA ASN A 257 7.39 -6.01 -5.29
C ASN A 257 6.18 -5.68 -6.18
N ILE A 258 5.29 -4.84 -5.65
CA ILE A 258 4.00 -4.52 -6.28
C ILE A 258 4.14 -3.70 -7.57
N TYR A 259 5.27 -3.05 -7.78
CA TYR A 259 5.55 -2.22 -8.95
C TYR A 259 6.50 -2.88 -9.96
N GLY A 260 7.05 -4.07 -9.65
CA GLY A 260 7.98 -4.74 -10.56
C GLY A 260 9.31 -4.00 -10.76
N ILE A 261 9.75 -3.20 -9.79
CA ILE A 261 10.96 -2.39 -9.84
C ILE A 261 12.16 -3.11 -9.19
N THR A 262 13.31 -2.47 -9.13
CA THR A 262 14.51 -3.03 -8.51
C THR A 262 14.24 -3.44 -7.06
N VAL A 263 14.57 -4.68 -6.72
CA VAL A 263 14.44 -5.22 -5.35
C VAL A 263 15.74 -5.02 -4.59
N SER A 264 15.63 -4.49 -3.37
CA SER A 264 16.74 -4.30 -2.46
C SER A 264 16.28 -4.46 -1.00
N ARG A 265 17.14 -4.17 -0.07
CA ARG A 265 16.83 -3.98 1.34
C ARG A 265 17.27 -2.59 1.77
N MET A 266 16.54 -2.00 2.71
CA MET A 266 16.98 -0.76 3.36
C MET A 266 18.30 -1.01 4.09
N PRO A 267 19.25 -0.10 4.07
CA PRO A 267 20.46 -0.23 4.88
C PRO A 267 20.13 -0.42 6.36
N PRO A 268 21.02 -1.08 7.12
CA PRO A 268 20.88 -1.13 8.57
C PRO A 268 20.75 0.26 9.17
N VAL A 269 19.82 0.41 10.11
CA VAL A 269 19.59 1.67 10.82
C VAL A 269 19.89 1.45 12.30
N PRO A 270 20.89 2.15 12.86
CA PRO A 270 21.27 1.98 14.26
C PRO A 270 20.06 2.15 15.19
N GLY A 271 19.88 1.20 16.10
CA GLY A 271 18.77 1.19 17.07
C GLY A 271 17.41 0.76 16.52
N VAL A 272 17.25 0.58 15.19
CA VAL A 272 15.96 0.26 14.55
C VAL A 272 16.02 -1.02 13.75
N LEU A 273 16.88 -1.08 12.74
CA LEU A 273 16.91 -2.15 11.74
C LEU A 273 18.29 -2.76 11.63
N ALA A 274 18.38 -4.04 11.82
CA ALA A 274 19.56 -4.85 11.55
C ALA A 274 19.19 -6.05 10.68
N TYR A 275 20.20 -6.81 10.25
CA TYR A 275 19.98 -8.02 9.48
C TYR A 275 20.78 -9.18 10.09
N ARG A 276 20.12 -10.32 10.22
CA ARG A 276 20.71 -11.59 10.50
C ARG A 276 20.59 -12.47 9.25
N ARG A 277 21.64 -12.56 8.45
CA ARG A 277 21.61 -13.07 7.06
C ARG A 277 20.62 -12.23 6.24
N ASP A 278 19.54 -12.85 5.75
CA ASP A 278 18.50 -12.21 4.92
C ASP A 278 17.22 -11.87 5.69
N ILE A 279 17.26 -11.93 7.02
CA ILE A 279 16.13 -11.66 7.90
C ILE A 279 16.34 -10.29 8.53
N ALA A 280 15.39 -9.39 8.32
CA ALA A 280 15.34 -8.12 9.02
C ALA A 280 15.05 -8.37 10.51
N VAL A 281 15.79 -7.70 11.38
CA VAL A 281 15.67 -7.82 12.84
C VAL A 281 15.33 -6.45 13.40
N ASP A 282 14.30 -6.39 14.22
CA ASP A 282 13.97 -5.22 15.01
C ASP A 282 14.95 -5.08 16.16
N VAL A 283 15.75 -4.02 16.13
CA VAL A 283 16.86 -3.86 17.11
C VAL A 283 16.28 -3.58 18.51
N ALA A 284 15.14 -2.90 18.60
CA ALA A 284 14.54 -2.57 19.90
C ALA A 284 14.04 -3.81 20.64
N THR A 285 13.56 -4.82 19.91
CA THR A 285 13.03 -6.06 20.49
C THR A 285 13.99 -7.26 20.38
N GLY A 286 15.00 -7.17 19.52
CA GLY A 286 15.88 -8.28 19.17
C GLY A 286 15.21 -9.41 18.38
N GLN A 287 13.95 -9.22 17.97
CA GLN A 287 13.16 -10.22 17.25
C GLN A 287 13.27 -10.06 15.74
N ASP A 288 13.03 -11.16 15.03
CA ASP A 288 12.87 -11.10 13.59
C ASP A 288 11.68 -10.19 13.27
N ALA A 289 11.91 -9.22 12.40
CA ALA A 289 10.83 -8.38 11.91
C ALA A 289 9.82 -9.29 11.23
N GLY A 290 8.64 -9.41 11.85
CA GLY A 290 7.56 -10.25 11.36
C GLY A 290 7.26 -9.94 9.90
N LEU A 291 6.61 -10.86 9.23
CA LEU A 291 6.23 -10.74 7.83
C LEU A 291 5.58 -9.37 7.62
N GLY A 292 6.28 -8.50 6.90
CA GLY A 292 5.66 -7.39 6.23
C GLY A 292 4.55 -7.94 5.31
N LEU A 293 3.90 -7.12 4.54
CA LEU A 293 2.79 -7.45 3.60
C LEU A 293 3.13 -8.54 2.53
N GLY A 294 4.04 -9.45 2.79
CA GLY A 294 4.60 -10.37 1.81
C GLY A 294 4.50 -11.86 2.12
N ALA A 295 3.77 -12.27 3.14
CA ALA A 295 3.30 -13.64 3.14
C ALA A 295 2.37 -13.81 1.94
N LYS A 296 2.57 -14.90 1.15
CA LYS A 296 1.68 -15.34 0.06
C LYS A 296 0.27 -14.86 0.31
N PRO A 297 -0.45 -14.37 -0.71
CA PRO A 297 -1.85 -14.09 -0.51
C PRO A 297 -2.39 -15.32 0.23
N VAL A 298 -2.72 -15.14 1.48
CA VAL A 298 -3.60 -16.08 2.15
C VAL A 298 -4.85 -15.91 1.31
N VAL A 299 -5.00 -16.79 0.31
CA VAL A 299 -6.31 -17.14 -0.16
C VAL A 299 -6.97 -17.62 1.11
N ALA A 300 -7.56 -16.69 1.86
CA ALA A 300 -8.37 -17.00 2.98
C ALA A 300 -9.37 -17.97 2.39
N ALA A 301 -9.29 -19.22 2.82
CA ALA A 301 -10.42 -20.12 2.67
C ALA A 301 -11.57 -19.35 3.31
N LEU A 302 -12.34 -18.67 2.47
CA LEU A 302 -13.61 -18.10 2.86
C LEU A 302 -14.48 -19.28 3.28
N PRO A 303 -15.16 -19.18 4.42
CA PRO A 303 -15.98 -20.26 4.97
C PRO A 303 -17.05 -20.73 3.99
#